data_9112f212088c7b35f74f046001556e12
#
_entry.id   9112f212088c7b35f74f046001556e12
#
_cell.length_a   1.000
_cell.length_b   1.000
_cell.length_c   1.000
_cell.angle_alpha   90.00
_cell.angle_beta   90.00
_cell.angle_gamma   90.00
#
_symmetry.space_group_name_H-M   'P 1'
#
loop_
_entity.id
_entity.type
_entity.pdbx_description
1 polymer ?
#
loop_
_entity_poly.entity_id
_entity_poly.type
_entity_poly.pdbx_seq_one_letter_code
_entity_poly.pdbx_strand_id
1 'polypeptide(L)'
;MKDKILNLIKERNGKIGFKELKNKLEVDTITLENLLLELKLDGSVLQVGNKYSLFPDGVLIGDVSTTLSGNKVIFYNDEKIPIATNFFDAILLNDVVAFRINEHHEAEVMSVIDRRIKNITCEVVIEDGVKKIIPYHKGIKVNLDKNDMKELLDGDIILVDIDINNDDEYCNAILVKKLAIKDSPNRKEIEIAINYGFDNDYSDEYMDELSKIPKDTNGEDLSDRTDYRDMITFTIDGANTKDMDDGCSVEELPNGMIRVYVHISDVSHYVKSNSILFKRACEKTTSLYLNNSVFHMFHHILSNGICSLNQGEDRLTKTVIMDIDSDGYIHNTEIVKSVIHSNKKMTYDDVDLVLDGKEIPEGYTEYVNEINLLNMAAIRVRKRMEENGSISFASNELEKKYDNDGKLISYHCMGESPARKLIEYLMIATNEEVAKYLLYSPLPAVYRIHEYPELKRVNEAIKAINELGKRIRPLRELDNPIALQKIQKMLQDDEDYQILSTILLRFMKRARYSV
;
A
#
# COMPACT_ATOMS: atom_id res chain seq x y z
N MET A 1 -15.44 16.75 30.67
CA MET A 1 -15.04 18.03 30.11
C MET A 1 -15.86 18.39 28.86
N LYS A 2 -16.19 17.43 27.99
CA LYS A 2 -17.08 17.61 26.81
C LYS A 2 -18.41 18.29 27.19
N ASP A 3 -19.08 17.83 28.26
CA ASP A 3 -20.36 18.43 28.69
C ASP A 3 -20.22 19.91 29.13
N LYS A 4 -19.06 20.30 29.65
CA LYS A 4 -18.80 21.70 29.98
C LYS A 4 -18.69 22.56 28.72
N ILE A 5 -18.05 22.03 27.66
CA ILE A 5 -17.97 22.71 26.36
C ILE A 5 -19.37 22.89 25.79
N LEU A 6 -20.17 21.83 25.74
CA LEU A 6 -21.54 21.87 25.21
C LEU A 6 -22.44 22.86 25.98
N ASN A 7 -22.31 22.88 27.29
CA ASN A 7 -23.07 23.83 28.13
C ASN A 7 -22.65 25.29 27.88
N LEU A 8 -21.35 25.57 27.75
CA LEU A 8 -20.85 26.89 27.40
C LEU A 8 -21.34 27.38 26.04
N ILE A 9 -21.39 26.47 25.06
CA ILE A 9 -21.93 26.77 23.72
C ILE A 9 -23.42 27.09 23.81
N LYS A 10 -24.21 26.32 24.60
CA LYS A 10 -25.64 26.58 24.84
C LYS A 10 -25.88 27.94 25.52
N GLU A 11 -25.14 28.27 26.58
CA GLU A 11 -25.24 29.53 27.31
C GLU A 11 -24.96 30.77 26.44
N ARG A 12 -24.17 30.61 25.38
CA ARG A 12 -23.81 31.67 24.42
C ARG A 12 -24.67 31.68 23.14
N ASN A 13 -25.87 31.10 23.19
CA ASN A 13 -26.78 30.99 22.04
C ASN A 13 -26.10 30.36 20.79
N GLY A 14 -25.26 29.38 21.04
CA GLY A 14 -24.65 28.58 19.98
C GLY A 14 -23.48 29.21 19.23
N LYS A 15 -22.84 30.30 19.75
CA LYS A 15 -21.70 30.92 19.07
C LYS A 15 -20.61 31.35 20.05
N ILE A 16 -19.60 30.52 20.28
CA ILE A 16 -18.46 30.81 21.14
C ILE A 16 -17.14 30.63 20.39
N GLY A 17 -16.16 31.50 20.61
CA GLY A 17 -14.85 31.41 19.98
C GLY A 17 -13.86 30.56 20.78
N PHE A 18 -12.81 30.05 20.10
CA PHE A 18 -11.76 29.22 20.70
C PHE A 18 -11.09 29.85 21.92
N LYS A 19 -10.69 31.13 21.82
CA LYS A 19 -10.04 31.87 22.91
C LYS A 19 -10.95 31.97 24.13
N GLU A 20 -12.25 32.18 23.94
CA GLU A 20 -13.22 32.29 25.04
C GLU A 20 -13.43 30.93 25.70
N LEU A 21 -13.53 29.82 24.92
CA LEU A 21 -13.60 28.46 25.45
C LEU A 21 -12.34 28.12 26.25
N LYS A 22 -11.16 28.40 25.74
CA LYS A 22 -9.89 28.14 26.40
C LYS A 22 -9.80 28.84 27.76
N ASN A 23 -10.15 30.14 27.79
CA ASN A 23 -10.08 30.94 29.00
C ASN A 23 -11.09 30.48 30.07
N LYS A 24 -12.32 30.10 29.66
CA LYS A 24 -13.35 29.66 30.59
C LYS A 24 -13.15 28.25 31.13
N LEU A 25 -12.48 27.39 30.37
CA LEU A 25 -12.21 26.01 30.74
C LEU A 25 -10.86 25.83 31.43
N GLU A 26 -10.00 26.85 31.38
CA GLU A 26 -8.64 26.85 31.96
C GLU A 26 -7.81 25.65 31.48
N VAL A 27 -7.91 25.29 30.18
CA VAL A 27 -7.19 24.18 29.58
C VAL A 27 -6.12 24.68 28.60
N ASP A 28 -5.09 23.86 28.37
CA ASP A 28 -4.10 24.14 27.33
C ASP A 28 -4.71 24.03 25.93
N THR A 29 -3.99 24.57 24.94
CA THR A 29 -4.43 24.61 23.54
C THR A 29 -4.67 23.22 22.97
N ILE A 30 -3.72 22.31 23.16
CA ILE A 30 -3.74 20.96 22.58
C ILE A 30 -4.92 20.14 23.13
N THR A 31 -5.12 20.21 24.45
CA THR A 31 -6.25 19.53 25.10
C THR A 31 -7.60 20.05 24.60
N LEU A 32 -7.75 21.37 24.42
CA LEU A 32 -8.99 21.92 23.90
C LEU A 32 -9.22 21.55 22.42
N GLU A 33 -8.19 21.60 21.59
CA GLU A 33 -8.26 21.20 20.18
C GLU A 33 -8.71 19.75 20.03
N ASN A 34 -8.11 18.82 20.79
CA ASN A 34 -8.50 17.41 20.78
C ASN A 34 -9.95 17.19 21.20
N LEU A 35 -10.40 17.84 22.28
CA LEU A 35 -11.78 17.75 22.76
C LEU A 35 -12.78 18.32 21.74
N LEU A 36 -12.44 19.43 21.09
CA LEU A 36 -13.28 20.03 20.05
C LEU A 36 -13.32 19.15 18.79
N LEU A 37 -12.20 18.53 18.40
CA LEU A 37 -12.16 17.59 17.30
C LEU A 37 -13.06 16.38 17.57
N GLU A 38 -12.96 15.78 18.74
CA GLU A 38 -13.85 14.68 19.13
C GLU A 38 -15.33 15.08 19.07
N LEU A 39 -15.69 16.26 19.61
CA LEU A 39 -17.06 16.77 19.57
C LEU A 39 -17.55 17.15 18.16
N LYS A 40 -16.64 17.49 17.25
CA LYS A 40 -16.97 17.71 15.84
C LYS A 40 -17.22 16.39 15.11
N LEU A 41 -16.38 15.39 15.37
CA LEU A 41 -16.49 14.07 14.74
C LEU A 41 -17.73 13.28 15.24
N ASP A 42 -18.14 13.45 16.50
CA ASP A 42 -19.34 12.81 17.03
C ASP A 42 -20.65 13.56 16.68
N GLY A 43 -20.55 14.69 15.96
CA GLY A 43 -21.70 15.47 15.53
C GLY A 43 -22.35 16.31 16.63
N SER A 44 -21.66 16.57 17.73
CA SER A 44 -22.16 17.41 18.83
C SER A 44 -21.92 18.90 18.57
N VAL A 45 -20.81 19.24 17.91
CA VAL A 45 -20.36 20.62 17.68
C VAL A 45 -19.99 20.84 16.24
N LEU A 46 -20.47 21.94 15.64
CA LEU A 46 -20.09 22.43 14.34
C LEU A 46 -19.21 23.67 14.47
N GLN A 47 -18.13 23.74 13.72
CA GLN A 47 -17.31 24.93 13.58
C GLN A 47 -17.63 25.63 12.26
N VAL A 48 -17.96 26.93 12.34
CA VAL A 48 -18.13 27.80 11.17
C VAL A 48 -17.25 29.03 11.37
N GLY A 49 -16.22 29.16 10.55
CA GLY A 49 -15.15 30.14 10.76
C GLY A 49 -14.49 29.95 12.12
N ASN A 50 -14.32 31.03 12.87
CA ASN A 50 -13.70 31.00 14.20
C ASN A 50 -14.67 30.72 15.36
N LYS A 51 -15.89 30.27 15.08
CA LYS A 51 -16.94 30.05 16.10
C LYS A 51 -17.43 28.62 16.14
N TYR A 52 -17.75 28.16 17.34
CA TYR A 52 -18.32 26.83 17.59
C TYR A 52 -19.80 26.96 17.96
N SER A 53 -20.63 26.13 17.39
CA SER A 53 -22.06 26.01 17.64
C SER A 53 -22.44 24.57 17.93
N LEU A 54 -23.64 24.33 18.47
CA LEU A 54 -24.19 22.98 18.47
C LEU A 54 -24.48 22.55 17.04
N PHE A 55 -24.41 21.24 16.79
CA PHE A 55 -24.69 20.69 15.48
C PHE A 55 -26.17 20.94 15.13
N PRO A 56 -26.49 21.60 13.98
CA PRO A 56 -27.85 21.89 13.61
C PRO A 56 -28.61 20.65 13.14
N ASP A 57 -29.94 20.64 13.34
CA ASP A 57 -30.80 19.57 12.80
C ASP A 57 -30.69 19.46 11.27
N GLY A 58 -30.66 18.23 10.75
CA GLY A 58 -30.57 17.94 9.32
C GLY A 58 -29.19 18.12 8.70
N VAL A 59 -28.15 18.36 9.51
CA VAL A 59 -26.77 18.33 9.06
C VAL A 59 -26.20 16.94 9.30
N LEU A 60 -25.50 16.40 8.30
CA LEU A 60 -24.89 15.07 8.27
C LEU A 60 -23.38 15.18 8.22
N ILE A 61 -22.70 14.12 8.61
CA ILE A 61 -21.22 14.01 8.51
C ILE A 61 -20.89 12.88 7.55
N GLY A 62 -19.96 13.13 6.63
CA GLY A 62 -19.51 12.13 5.67
C GLY A 62 -18.09 12.38 5.19
N ASP A 63 -17.52 11.37 4.55
CA ASP A 63 -16.16 11.38 4.01
C ASP A 63 -16.17 11.77 2.54
N VAL A 64 -15.26 12.67 2.15
CA VAL A 64 -15.08 13.02 0.73
C VAL A 64 -14.35 11.89 0.02
N SER A 65 -14.96 11.37 -1.04
CA SER A 65 -14.45 10.27 -1.86
C SER A 65 -14.48 10.66 -3.34
N THR A 66 -14.13 9.72 -4.22
CA THR A 66 -14.24 9.92 -5.67
C THR A 66 -15.08 8.82 -6.33
N THR A 67 -15.67 9.15 -7.46
CA THR A 67 -16.23 8.16 -8.39
C THR A 67 -15.13 7.51 -9.21
N LEU A 68 -15.46 6.48 -9.97
CA LEU A 68 -14.52 5.86 -10.94
C LEU A 68 -14.09 6.85 -12.05
N SER A 69 -14.89 7.87 -12.33
CA SER A 69 -14.58 8.95 -13.28
C SER A 69 -13.76 10.08 -12.67
N GLY A 70 -13.41 10.00 -11.36
CA GLY A 70 -12.60 11.00 -10.67
C GLY A 70 -13.40 12.19 -10.10
N ASN A 71 -14.73 12.18 -10.16
CA ASN A 71 -15.55 13.25 -9.58
C ASN A 71 -15.62 13.08 -8.06
N LYS A 72 -15.50 14.19 -7.32
CA LYS A 72 -15.64 14.20 -5.85
C LYS A 72 -17.10 13.93 -5.47
N VAL A 73 -17.31 13.10 -4.46
CA VAL A 73 -18.60 12.74 -3.86
C VAL A 73 -18.44 12.64 -2.35
N ILE A 74 -19.55 12.74 -1.61
CA ILE A 74 -19.55 12.41 -0.19
C ILE A 74 -20.03 10.98 0.00
N PHE A 75 -19.26 10.19 0.72
CA PHE A 75 -19.64 8.85 1.14
C PHE A 75 -20.36 8.93 2.49
N TYR A 76 -21.61 8.50 2.51
CA TYR A 76 -22.46 8.53 3.70
C TYR A 76 -23.46 7.36 3.68
N ASN A 77 -23.51 6.55 4.74
CA ASN A 77 -24.39 5.37 4.87
C ASN A 77 -24.35 4.44 3.65
N ASP A 78 -23.14 4.09 3.18
CA ASP A 78 -22.89 3.24 2.00
C ASP A 78 -23.36 3.84 0.66
N GLU A 79 -23.78 5.09 0.62
CA GLU A 79 -24.14 5.82 -0.57
C GLU A 79 -23.10 6.85 -0.98
N LYS A 80 -23.02 7.14 -2.28
CA LYS A 80 -22.18 8.19 -2.85
C LYS A 80 -23.06 9.36 -3.28
N ILE A 81 -23.01 10.45 -2.55
CA ILE A 81 -23.81 11.65 -2.77
C ILE A 81 -22.98 12.66 -3.58
N PRO A 82 -23.46 13.12 -4.76
CA PRO A 82 -22.77 14.16 -5.53
C PRO A 82 -22.65 15.46 -4.71
N ILE A 83 -21.55 16.18 -4.87
CA ILE A 83 -21.34 17.48 -4.21
C ILE A 83 -21.88 18.59 -5.11
N ALA A 84 -22.70 19.47 -4.56
CA ALA A 84 -23.18 20.67 -5.25
C ALA A 84 -22.02 21.56 -5.70
N THR A 85 -22.06 22.07 -6.92
CA THR A 85 -20.96 22.72 -7.63
C THR A 85 -20.36 23.94 -6.93
N ASN A 86 -21.08 24.60 -6.04
CA ASN A 86 -20.66 25.81 -5.34
C ASN A 86 -19.60 25.55 -4.23
N PHE A 87 -19.35 24.32 -3.85
CA PHE A 87 -18.46 23.96 -2.75
C PHE A 87 -17.25 23.10 -3.17
N PHE A 88 -17.04 22.95 -4.48
CA PHE A 88 -16.10 21.96 -5.03
C PHE A 88 -14.63 22.27 -4.76
N ASP A 89 -14.27 23.54 -4.65
CA ASP A 89 -12.87 23.98 -4.78
C ASP A 89 -12.06 23.87 -3.48
N ALA A 90 -12.70 24.00 -2.32
CA ALA A 90 -12.01 24.00 -1.03
C ALA A 90 -11.94 22.64 -0.31
N ILE A 91 -12.49 21.57 -0.91
CA ILE A 91 -12.60 20.26 -0.28
C ILE A 91 -11.58 19.30 -0.86
N LEU A 92 -10.83 18.61 -0.01
CA LEU A 92 -9.89 17.58 -0.39
C LEU A 92 -10.48 16.17 -0.30
N LEU A 93 -9.86 15.24 -1.01
CA LEU A 93 -10.14 13.81 -0.87
C LEU A 93 -9.83 13.37 0.58
N ASN A 94 -10.71 12.54 1.14
CA ASN A 94 -10.66 12.08 2.53
C ASN A 94 -10.92 13.17 3.60
N ASP A 95 -11.32 14.39 3.22
CA ASP A 95 -11.84 15.34 4.21
C ASP A 95 -13.11 14.75 4.84
N VAL A 96 -13.28 14.95 6.13
CA VAL A 96 -14.55 14.73 6.83
C VAL A 96 -15.31 16.04 6.83
N VAL A 97 -16.51 16.03 6.28
CA VAL A 97 -17.29 17.26 6.07
C VAL A 97 -18.67 17.19 6.73
N ALA A 98 -19.13 18.35 7.20
CA ALA A 98 -20.53 18.56 7.55
C ALA A 98 -21.28 19.06 6.32
N PHE A 99 -22.42 18.44 6.00
CA PHE A 99 -23.18 18.75 4.79
C PHE A 99 -24.68 18.60 5.01
N ARG A 100 -25.48 19.15 4.10
CA ARG A 100 -26.93 18.91 3.97
C ARG A 100 -27.21 18.32 2.60
N ILE A 101 -28.28 17.55 2.50
CA ILE A 101 -28.77 17.06 1.21
C ILE A 101 -29.83 18.06 0.72
N ASN A 102 -29.64 18.61 -0.48
CA ASN A 102 -30.59 19.53 -1.11
C ASN A 102 -31.73 18.79 -1.84
N GLU A 103 -32.64 19.54 -2.41
CA GLU A 103 -33.82 19.00 -3.15
C GLU A 103 -33.42 18.17 -4.39
N HIS A 104 -32.22 18.36 -4.91
CA HIS A 104 -31.67 17.62 -6.07
C HIS A 104 -30.86 16.38 -5.66
N HIS A 105 -30.88 16.00 -4.38
CA HIS A 105 -30.09 14.90 -3.81
C HIS A 105 -28.59 15.11 -3.96
N GLU A 106 -28.13 16.35 -3.85
CA GLU A 106 -26.72 16.74 -3.84
C GLU A 106 -26.32 17.22 -2.45
N ALA A 107 -25.07 17.02 -2.09
CA ALA A 107 -24.51 17.46 -0.83
C ALA A 107 -24.08 18.94 -0.90
N GLU A 108 -24.68 19.77 -0.08
CA GLU A 108 -24.22 21.14 0.20
C GLU A 108 -23.29 21.10 1.41
N VAL A 109 -21.98 21.21 1.17
CA VAL A 109 -20.99 21.20 2.24
C VAL A 109 -21.04 22.51 3.02
N MET A 110 -21.11 22.39 4.34
CA MET A 110 -21.18 23.54 5.25
C MET A 110 -19.82 23.86 5.87
N SER A 111 -19.05 22.85 6.22
CA SER A 111 -17.69 23.01 6.75
C SER A 111 -16.88 21.72 6.61
N VAL A 112 -15.56 21.84 6.56
CA VAL A 112 -14.63 20.73 6.77
C VAL A 112 -14.46 20.53 8.27
N ILE A 113 -14.78 19.34 8.76
CA ILE A 113 -14.66 18.97 10.17
C ILE A 113 -13.25 18.55 10.51
N ASP A 114 -12.70 17.67 9.67
CA ASP A 114 -11.34 17.18 9.80
C ASP A 114 -10.70 17.10 8.41
N ARG A 115 -9.47 17.58 8.31
CA ARG A 115 -8.67 17.53 7.10
C ARG A 115 -7.53 16.56 7.30
N ARG A 116 -7.62 15.40 6.66
CA ARG A 116 -6.58 14.37 6.75
C ARG A 116 -5.33 14.74 5.97
N ILE A 117 -5.49 15.44 4.85
CA ILE A 117 -4.39 15.95 4.04
C ILE A 117 -4.08 17.39 4.48
N LYS A 118 -3.19 17.55 5.44
CA LYS A 118 -2.74 18.88 5.92
C LYS A 118 -1.65 19.47 5.04
N ASN A 119 -0.76 18.62 4.56
CA ASN A 119 0.36 19.02 3.71
C ASN A 119 0.00 18.80 2.25
N ILE A 120 0.14 19.82 1.44
CA ILE A 120 -0.03 19.73 -0.01
C ILE A 120 1.19 20.19 -0.75
N THR A 121 1.42 19.58 -1.90
CA THR A 121 2.52 19.94 -2.78
C THR A 121 2.06 21.01 -3.75
N CYS A 122 2.90 22.04 -3.90
CA CYS A 122 2.66 23.15 -4.80
C CYS A 122 3.88 23.39 -5.70
N GLU A 123 3.64 23.94 -6.87
CA GLU A 123 4.67 24.47 -7.75
C GLU A 123 4.72 25.99 -7.63
N VAL A 124 5.93 26.54 -7.61
CA VAL A 124 6.17 27.98 -7.69
C VAL A 124 6.27 28.37 -9.16
N VAL A 125 5.38 29.22 -9.63
CA VAL A 125 5.38 29.71 -11.00
C VAL A 125 5.54 31.22 -10.99
N ILE A 126 6.44 31.74 -11.81
CA ILE A 126 6.63 33.21 -11.97
C ILE A 126 6.02 33.63 -13.30
N GLU A 127 4.89 34.34 -13.25
CA GLU A 127 4.23 34.91 -14.41
C GLU A 127 4.23 36.45 -14.29
N ASP A 128 4.70 37.13 -15.30
CA ASP A 128 4.78 38.61 -15.35
C ASP A 128 5.49 39.24 -14.13
N GLY A 129 6.51 38.53 -13.58
CA GLY A 129 7.25 38.97 -12.40
C GLY A 129 6.54 38.75 -11.07
N VAL A 130 5.35 38.14 -11.08
CA VAL A 130 4.59 37.78 -9.88
C VAL A 130 4.76 36.30 -9.58
N LYS A 131 5.17 35.97 -8.33
CA LYS A 131 5.22 34.58 -7.84
C LYS A 131 3.82 34.13 -7.52
N LYS A 132 3.41 33.01 -8.12
CA LYS A 132 2.16 32.29 -7.84
C LYS A 132 2.48 30.92 -7.28
N ILE A 133 1.69 30.49 -6.33
CA ILE A 133 1.77 29.14 -5.75
C ILE A 133 0.64 28.32 -6.35
N ILE A 134 0.99 27.32 -7.13
CA ILE A 134 0.02 26.47 -7.85
C ILE A 134 -0.01 25.10 -7.20
N PRO A 135 -1.07 24.74 -6.46
CA PRO A 135 -1.21 23.40 -5.89
C PRO A 135 -1.40 22.35 -6.97
N TYR A 136 -0.78 21.18 -6.79
CA TYR A 136 -1.07 20.01 -7.63
C TYR A 136 -2.46 19.43 -7.37
N HIS A 137 -3.05 19.70 -6.21
CA HIS A 137 -4.44 19.38 -5.93
C HIS A 137 -5.37 20.38 -6.64
N LYS A 138 -6.12 19.88 -7.62
CA LYS A 138 -7.09 20.70 -8.37
C LYS A 138 -8.12 21.31 -7.44
N GLY A 139 -8.41 22.60 -7.63
CA GLY A 139 -9.48 23.31 -6.96
C GLY A 139 -9.09 23.99 -5.64
N ILE A 140 -7.84 23.86 -5.19
CA ILE A 140 -7.34 24.62 -4.03
C ILE A 140 -6.53 25.80 -4.53
N LYS A 141 -6.76 26.95 -3.93
CA LYS A 141 -5.91 28.13 -4.09
C LYS A 141 -5.16 28.36 -2.79
N VAL A 142 -3.86 28.56 -2.86
CA VAL A 142 -2.98 28.69 -1.71
C VAL A 142 -2.36 30.07 -1.69
N ASN A 143 -2.34 30.66 -0.50
CA ASN A 143 -1.66 31.92 -0.22
C ASN A 143 -0.55 31.70 0.81
N LEU A 144 0.70 32.01 0.43
CA LEU A 144 1.86 31.96 1.32
C LEU A 144 2.24 33.35 1.80
N ASP A 145 2.81 33.42 3.01
CA ASP A 145 3.38 34.68 3.52
C ASP A 145 4.50 35.18 2.61
N LYS A 146 4.60 36.49 2.51
CA LYS A 146 5.64 37.15 1.66
C LYS A 146 7.07 36.79 2.06
N ASN A 147 7.31 36.47 3.33
CA ASN A 147 8.63 36.07 3.81
C ASN A 147 8.99 34.67 3.32
N ASP A 148 8.05 33.75 3.35
CA ASP A 148 8.22 32.38 2.85
C ASP A 148 8.48 32.36 1.34
N MET A 149 7.89 33.30 0.61
CA MET A 149 8.07 33.42 -0.85
C MET A 149 9.43 33.98 -1.29
N LYS A 150 10.22 34.61 -0.41
CA LYS A 150 11.45 35.32 -0.81
C LYS A 150 12.48 34.43 -1.50
N GLU A 151 12.72 33.23 -0.93
CA GLU A 151 13.77 32.30 -1.37
C GLU A 151 13.30 31.28 -2.41
N LEU A 152 12.03 31.35 -2.80
CA LEU A 152 11.46 30.43 -3.78
C LEU A 152 11.75 30.92 -5.21
N LEU A 153 12.10 29.99 -6.09
CA LEU A 153 12.41 30.25 -7.50
C LEU A 153 11.35 29.61 -8.40
N ASP A 154 11.28 30.09 -9.65
CA ASP A 154 10.42 29.52 -10.67
C ASP A 154 10.69 28.03 -10.88
N GLY A 155 9.64 27.23 -10.85
CA GLY A 155 9.70 25.78 -10.98
C GLY A 155 10.12 25.02 -9.71
N ASP A 156 10.28 25.69 -8.57
CA ASP A 156 10.46 24.99 -7.29
C ASP A 156 9.20 24.19 -6.93
N ILE A 157 9.39 22.98 -6.41
CA ILE A 157 8.33 22.20 -5.76
C ILE A 157 8.47 22.36 -4.26
N ILE A 158 7.38 22.76 -3.63
CA ILE A 158 7.33 23.03 -2.20
C ILE A 158 6.23 22.21 -1.53
N LEU A 159 6.47 21.87 -0.28
CA LEU A 159 5.45 21.34 0.63
C LEU A 159 4.96 22.49 1.50
N VAL A 160 3.65 22.63 1.58
CA VAL A 160 3.00 23.64 2.41
C VAL A 160 1.98 22.98 3.33
N ASP A 161 1.89 23.45 4.57
CA ASP A 161 0.82 23.08 5.51
C ASP A 161 -0.32 24.07 5.34
N ILE A 162 -1.53 23.57 5.07
CA ILE A 162 -2.72 24.39 4.81
C ILE A 162 -3.64 24.44 6.02
N ASP A 163 -4.07 25.64 6.36
CA ASP A 163 -5.07 25.83 7.41
C ASP A 163 -6.49 25.45 6.94
N ILE A 164 -7.32 24.98 7.89
CA ILE A 164 -8.72 24.57 7.65
C ILE A 164 -9.67 25.77 7.52
N ASN A 165 -9.19 26.99 7.46
CA ASN A 165 -10.05 28.17 7.39
C ASN A 165 -10.96 28.14 6.15
N ASN A 166 -12.26 27.96 6.41
CA ASN A 166 -13.29 27.68 5.41
C ASN A 166 -13.96 28.93 4.79
N ASP A 167 -13.51 30.12 5.18
CA ASP A 167 -14.24 31.36 4.83
C ASP A 167 -13.62 32.13 3.62
N ASP A 168 -12.42 31.72 3.18
CA ASP A 168 -11.69 32.42 2.12
C ASP A 168 -11.55 31.57 0.85
N GLU A 169 -11.59 32.20 -0.30
CA GLU A 169 -11.29 31.60 -1.61
C GLU A 169 -9.89 30.97 -1.66
N TYR A 170 -8.99 31.38 -0.75
CA TYR A 170 -7.61 30.92 -0.62
C TYR A 170 -7.38 30.29 0.75
N CYS A 171 -6.77 29.12 0.75
CA CYS A 171 -6.24 28.53 1.99
C CYS A 171 -4.94 29.27 2.37
N ASN A 172 -4.86 29.77 3.60
CA ASN A 172 -3.59 30.23 4.12
C ASN A 172 -2.67 29.03 4.36
N ALA A 173 -1.42 29.17 3.97
CA ALA A 173 -0.44 28.12 4.08
C ALA A 173 0.87 28.61 4.67
N ILE A 174 1.57 27.69 5.30
CA ILE A 174 2.92 27.87 5.84
C ILE A 174 3.87 27.01 5.03
N LEU A 175 4.99 27.56 4.59
CA LEU A 175 6.02 26.79 3.91
C LEU A 175 6.65 25.80 4.90
N VAL A 176 6.50 24.50 4.62
CA VAL A 176 7.15 23.45 5.41
C VAL A 176 8.58 23.25 4.93
N LYS A 177 8.76 23.01 3.62
CA LYS A 177 10.08 22.82 3.00
C LYS A 177 10.03 22.89 1.48
N LYS A 178 11.21 23.08 0.88
CA LYS A 178 11.44 22.87 -0.55
C LYS A 178 11.76 21.38 -0.80
N LEU A 179 11.06 20.77 -1.74
CA LEU A 179 11.16 19.34 -2.08
C LEU A 179 12.08 19.09 -3.26
N ALA A 180 11.97 19.91 -4.28
CA ALA A 180 12.77 19.82 -5.49
C ALA A 180 12.91 21.19 -6.15
N ILE A 181 13.99 21.35 -6.91
CA ILE A 181 14.19 22.47 -7.81
C ILE A 181 13.79 22.07 -9.24
N LYS A 182 13.65 23.04 -10.12
CA LYS A 182 13.15 22.90 -11.50
C LYS A 182 13.78 21.72 -12.26
N ASP A 183 15.08 21.52 -12.14
CA ASP A 183 15.87 20.56 -12.92
C ASP A 183 16.23 19.29 -12.13
N SER A 184 15.58 19.04 -10.98
CA SER A 184 15.81 17.80 -10.21
C SER A 184 15.40 16.56 -11.00
N PRO A 185 16.26 15.54 -11.16
CA PRO A 185 15.97 14.34 -11.96
C PRO A 185 14.72 13.59 -11.51
N ASN A 186 14.47 13.54 -10.21
CA ASN A 186 13.35 12.84 -9.59
C ASN A 186 12.16 13.75 -9.23
N ARG A 187 12.14 14.99 -9.77
CA ARG A 187 11.11 16.00 -9.46
C ARG A 187 9.69 15.45 -9.59
N LYS A 188 9.40 14.77 -10.71
CA LYS A 188 8.06 14.25 -10.99
C LYS A 188 7.67 13.09 -10.05
N GLU A 189 8.62 12.29 -9.64
CA GLU A 189 8.40 11.19 -8.71
C GLU A 189 8.12 11.71 -7.29
N ILE A 190 8.85 12.72 -6.85
CA ILE A 190 8.62 13.40 -5.57
C ILE A 190 7.21 14.00 -5.55
N GLU A 191 6.83 14.71 -6.61
CA GLU A 191 5.48 15.28 -6.76
C GLU A 191 4.39 14.20 -6.61
N ILE A 192 4.52 13.10 -7.35
CA ILE A 192 3.57 12.00 -7.31
C ILE A 192 3.53 11.39 -5.91
N ALA A 193 4.67 11.06 -5.31
CA ALA A 193 4.75 10.43 -4.01
C ALA A 193 4.02 11.26 -2.93
N ILE A 194 4.30 12.55 -2.86
CA ILE A 194 3.70 13.42 -1.85
C ILE A 194 2.20 13.61 -2.07
N ASN A 195 1.75 13.72 -3.31
CA ASN A 195 0.32 13.81 -3.62
C ASN A 195 -0.48 12.57 -3.17
N TYR A 196 0.20 11.43 -3.00
CA TYR A 196 -0.37 10.22 -2.41
C TYR A 196 -0.03 10.02 -0.93
N GLY A 197 0.55 11.03 -0.27
CA GLY A 197 0.89 11.00 1.16
C GLY A 197 2.18 10.25 1.50
N PHE A 198 3.05 10.02 0.50
CA PHE A 198 4.36 9.39 0.72
C PHE A 198 5.46 10.44 0.78
N ASP A 199 6.24 10.37 1.84
CA ASP A 199 7.45 11.17 2.05
C ASP A 199 8.54 10.31 2.70
N ASN A 200 9.75 10.86 2.79
CA ASN A 200 10.87 10.28 3.53
C ASN A 200 11.25 11.16 4.73
N ASP A 201 10.25 11.80 5.35
CA ASP A 201 10.46 12.59 6.55
C ASP A 201 10.19 11.78 7.80
N TYR A 202 11.08 11.92 8.75
CA TYR A 202 11.04 11.24 10.03
C TYR A 202 11.34 12.24 11.13
N SER A 203 10.55 12.21 12.21
CA SER A 203 10.77 13.08 13.37
C SER A 203 12.03 12.70 14.13
N ASP A 204 12.53 13.61 14.97
CA ASP A 204 13.69 13.35 15.82
C ASP A 204 13.43 12.17 16.75
N GLU A 205 12.21 12.05 17.31
CA GLU A 205 11.84 10.92 18.16
C GLU A 205 11.85 9.59 17.38
N TYR A 206 11.44 9.61 16.10
CA TYR A 206 11.52 8.43 15.24
C TYR A 206 12.99 8.02 15.03
N MET A 207 13.85 8.98 14.73
CA MET A 207 15.29 8.74 14.51
C MET A 207 16.00 8.27 15.79
N ASP A 208 15.61 8.80 16.95
CA ASP A 208 16.12 8.38 18.27
C ASP A 208 15.73 6.91 18.57
N GLU A 209 14.49 6.51 18.28
CA GLU A 209 14.06 5.13 18.45
C GLU A 209 14.75 4.20 17.45
N LEU A 210 14.85 4.62 16.19
CA LEU A 210 15.55 3.88 15.14
C LEU A 210 17.03 3.64 15.49
N SER A 211 17.70 4.61 16.11
CA SER A 211 19.11 4.51 16.50
C SER A 211 19.39 3.41 17.54
N LYS A 212 18.37 2.96 18.27
CA LYS A 212 18.46 1.90 19.28
C LYS A 212 18.30 0.50 18.67
N ILE A 213 17.86 0.40 17.42
CA ILE A 213 17.74 -0.88 16.72
C ILE A 213 19.15 -1.42 16.44
N PRO A 214 19.45 -2.70 16.76
CA PRO A 214 20.74 -3.30 16.48
C PRO A 214 21.00 -3.38 14.97
N LYS A 215 22.24 -3.38 14.57
CA LYS A 215 22.64 -3.49 13.16
C LYS A 215 22.81 -4.94 12.70
N ASP A 216 22.97 -5.85 13.65
CA ASP A 216 23.15 -7.28 13.44
C ASP A 216 22.49 -8.05 14.59
N THR A 217 22.53 -9.38 14.54
CA THR A 217 21.93 -10.27 15.54
C THR A 217 22.85 -10.57 16.73
N ASN A 218 24.02 -9.93 16.81
CA ASN A 218 24.95 -10.16 17.91
C ASN A 218 24.37 -9.65 19.24
N GLY A 219 24.31 -10.55 20.22
CA GLY A 219 23.75 -10.21 21.55
C GLY A 219 22.23 -10.35 21.66
N GLU A 220 21.55 -10.73 20.60
CA GLU A 220 20.12 -11.08 20.66
C GLU A 220 19.91 -12.40 21.44
N ASP A 221 18.81 -12.49 22.16
CA ASP A 221 18.40 -13.74 22.80
C ASP A 221 17.75 -14.67 21.76
N LEU A 222 18.46 -15.76 21.47
CA LEU A 222 18.03 -16.75 20.50
C LEU A 222 17.37 -17.97 21.15
N SER A 223 17.15 -17.97 22.47
CA SER A 223 16.66 -19.14 23.23
C SER A 223 15.27 -19.63 22.82
N ASP A 224 14.43 -18.74 22.25
CA ASP A 224 13.09 -19.06 21.75
C ASP A 224 13.05 -19.26 20.22
N ARG A 225 14.23 -19.41 19.56
CA ARG A 225 14.35 -19.53 18.12
C ARG A 225 15.00 -20.83 17.70
N THR A 226 14.51 -21.42 16.62
CA THR A 226 15.16 -22.55 15.98
C THR A 226 16.36 -22.05 15.16
N ASP A 227 17.48 -22.67 15.32
CA ASP A 227 18.71 -22.31 14.60
C ASP A 227 18.79 -23.07 13.27
N TYR A 228 18.72 -22.33 12.18
CA TYR A 228 18.86 -22.82 10.80
C TYR A 228 20.10 -22.23 10.09
N ARG A 229 21.07 -21.67 10.82
CA ARG A 229 22.25 -21.05 10.21
C ARG A 229 23.15 -22.02 9.46
N ASP A 230 23.08 -23.31 9.80
CA ASP A 230 23.83 -24.35 9.10
C ASP A 230 23.15 -24.83 7.81
N MET A 231 21.91 -24.41 7.54
CA MET A 231 21.21 -24.73 6.31
C MET A 231 21.58 -23.77 5.18
N ILE A 232 21.69 -24.28 3.96
CA ILE A 232 21.83 -23.44 2.78
C ILE A 232 20.55 -22.62 2.59
N THR A 233 20.68 -21.31 2.76
CA THR A 233 19.58 -20.35 2.61
C THR A 233 19.97 -19.28 1.59
N PHE A 234 19.08 -18.98 0.67
CA PHE A 234 19.29 -17.91 -0.31
C PHE A 234 17.99 -17.16 -0.62
N THR A 235 18.14 -15.92 -1.09
CA THR A 235 17.05 -15.09 -1.61
C THR A 235 17.10 -15.10 -3.13
N ILE A 236 15.95 -14.91 -3.83
CA ILE A 236 15.87 -14.78 -5.29
C ILE A 236 15.04 -13.55 -5.62
N ASP A 237 15.70 -12.50 -6.10
CA ASP A 237 15.12 -11.16 -6.25
C ASP A 237 15.56 -10.49 -7.54
N GLY A 238 15.10 -9.25 -7.76
CA GLY A 238 15.64 -8.38 -8.78
C GLY A 238 17.08 -7.95 -8.47
N ALA A 239 17.91 -7.74 -9.49
CA ALA A 239 19.31 -7.38 -9.29
C ALA A 239 19.52 -6.15 -8.37
N ASN A 240 18.63 -5.16 -8.46
CA ASN A 240 18.70 -3.91 -7.71
C ASN A 240 17.92 -3.93 -6.36
N THR A 241 17.26 -5.03 -6.01
CA THR A 241 16.51 -5.18 -4.75
C THR A 241 17.46 -5.08 -3.56
N LYS A 242 17.09 -4.30 -2.56
CA LYS A 242 17.85 -4.11 -1.31
C LYS A 242 17.07 -4.52 -0.06
N ASP A 243 15.80 -4.73 -0.20
CA ASP A 243 14.82 -5.08 0.83
C ASP A 243 14.31 -6.51 0.54
N MET A 244 15.22 -7.50 0.75
CA MET A 244 14.90 -8.91 0.60
C MET A 244 14.14 -9.38 1.83
N ASP A 245 12.83 -9.62 1.69
CA ASP A 245 11.94 -9.97 2.79
C ASP A 245 11.84 -11.49 3.00
N ASP A 246 12.09 -12.28 1.95
CA ASP A 246 11.96 -13.74 1.96
C ASP A 246 13.22 -14.44 1.47
N GLY A 247 13.47 -15.61 2.06
CA GLY A 247 14.53 -16.54 1.67
C GLY A 247 14.03 -17.97 1.74
N CYS A 248 14.71 -18.86 1.05
CA CYS A 248 14.31 -20.26 0.95
C CYS A 248 15.46 -21.20 1.29
N SER A 249 15.10 -22.32 1.95
CA SER A 249 15.94 -23.52 2.08
C SER A 249 15.10 -24.73 1.70
N VAL A 250 15.74 -25.84 1.34
CA VAL A 250 15.06 -27.03 0.87
C VAL A 250 15.84 -28.30 1.18
N GLU A 251 15.12 -29.38 1.41
CA GLU A 251 15.70 -30.72 1.52
C GLU A 251 14.76 -31.79 0.93
N GLU A 252 15.33 -32.88 0.43
CA GLU A 252 14.56 -34.03 0.02
C GLU A 252 14.40 -35.01 1.19
N LEU A 253 13.18 -35.40 1.50
CA LEU A 253 12.89 -36.35 2.57
C LEU A 253 13.00 -37.81 2.08
N PRO A 254 13.32 -38.76 2.98
CA PRO A 254 13.47 -40.18 2.62
C PRO A 254 12.22 -40.82 1.97
N ASN A 255 11.05 -40.24 2.18
CA ASN A 255 9.79 -40.68 1.58
C ASN A 255 9.50 -40.06 0.20
N GLY A 256 10.45 -39.29 -0.38
CA GLY A 256 10.31 -38.64 -1.67
C GLY A 256 9.50 -37.31 -1.65
N MET A 257 9.06 -36.89 -0.47
CA MET A 257 8.53 -35.51 -0.30
C MET A 257 9.68 -34.50 -0.35
N ILE A 258 9.35 -33.29 -0.71
CA ILE A 258 10.27 -32.14 -0.66
C ILE A 258 9.85 -31.27 0.52
N ARG A 259 10.76 -31.07 1.46
CA ARG A 259 10.58 -30.12 2.56
C ARG A 259 11.14 -28.76 2.15
N VAL A 260 10.26 -27.76 2.13
CA VAL A 260 10.58 -26.37 1.83
C VAL A 260 10.50 -25.55 3.11
N TYR A 261 11.51 -24.72 3.33
CA TYR A 261 11.55 -23.74 4.39
C TYR A 261 11.47 -22.35 3.74
N VAL A 262 10.43 -21.60 4.07
CA VAL A 262 10.28 -20.22 3.66
C VAL A 262 10.53 -19.34 4.87
N HIS A 263 11.60 -18.57 4.80
CA HIS A 263 12.07 -17.69 5.86
C HIS A 263 11.63 -16.26 5.57
N ILE A 264 10.77 -15.71 6.43
CA ILE A 264 10.30 -14.33 6.31
C ILE A 264 10.96 -13.49 7.40
N SER A 265 11.50 -12.34 7.05
CA SER A 265 12.12 -11.41 8.00
C SER A 265 11.19 -11.10 9.20
N ASP A 266 11.69 -11.25 10.43
CA ASP A 266 10.91 -11.01 11.65
C ASP A 266 10.91 -9.51 12.02
N VAL A 267 10.30 -8.68 11.18
CA VAL A 267 10.16 -7.22 11.38
C VAL A 267 9.52 -6.92 12.74
N SER A 268 8.57 -7.75 13.19
CA SER A 268 7.87 -7.55 14.47
C SER A 268 8.76 -7.73 15.70
N HIS A 269 9.94 -8.34 15.54
CA HIS A 269 10.95 -8.37 16.59
C HIS A 269 11.50 -6.98 16.89
N TYR A 270 11.75 -6.19 15.87
CA TYR A 270 12.36 -4.86 15.96
C TYR A 270 11.32 -3.74 16.10
N VAL A 271 10.18 -3.84 15.41
CA VAL A 271 9.11 -2.83 15.40
C VAL A 271 7.96 -3.26 16.29
N LYS A 272 7.90 -2.71 17.50
CA LYS A 272 6.85 -3.04 18.48
C LYS A 272 5.57 -2.22 18.23
N SER A 273 4.41 -2.82 18.49
CA SER A 273 3.09 -2.21 18.20
C SER A 273 2.80 -0.86 18.87
N ASN A 274 3.50 -0.53 19.95
CA ASN A 274 3.36 0.75 20.66
C ASN A 274 4.48 1.75 20.34
N SER A 275 5.40 1.40 19.45
CA SER A 275 6.55 2.22 19.08
C SER A 275 6.16 3.35 18.11
N ILE A 276 7.00 4.38 18.03
CA ILE A 276 6.83 5.45 17.06
C ILE A 276 7.10 4.96 15.63
N LEU A 277 8.00 3.97 15.48
CA LEU A 277 8.26 3.30 14.21
C LEU A 277 6.99 2.63 13.66
N PHE A 278 6.23 1.93 14.53
CA PHE A 278 4.97 1.28 14.17
C PHE A 278 3.89 2.30 13.79
N LYS A 279 3.75 3.37 14.58
CA LYS A 279 2.76 4.44 14.29
C LYS A 279 3.01 5.05 12.91
N ARG A 280 4.26 5.37 12.60
CA ARG A 280 4.64 5.93 11.29
C ARG A 280 4.38 4.94 10.14
N ALA A 281 4.65 3.65 10.34
CA ALA A 281 4.33 2.61 9.37
C ALA A 281 2.81 2.50 9.12
N CYS A 282 1.98 2.62 10.16
CA CYS A 282 0.52 2.66 10.03
C CYS A 282 0.03 3.87 9.22
N GLU A 283 0.67 5.03 9.35
CA GLU A 283 0.36 6.22 8.55
C GLU A 283 0.67 6.01 7.07
N LYS A 284 1.82 5.42 6.77
CA LYS A 284 2.26 5.12 5.40
C LYS A 284 1.54 3.92 4.77
N THR A 285 1.19 2.91 5.57
CA THR A 285 0.51 1.66 5.20
C THR A 285 1.24 0.73 4.22
N THR A 286 2.08 1.24 3.34
CA THR A 286 2.85 0.49 2.33
C THR A 286 4.09 1.28 1.91
N SER A 287 5.03 0.63 1.25
CA SER A 287 6.08 1.31 0.49
C SER A 287 5.57 1.67 -0.91
N LEU A 288 6.09 2.75 -1.47
CA LEU A 288 5.79 3.18 -2.85
C LEU A 288 7.06 3.05 -3.69
N TYR A 289 7.01 2.21 -4.72
CA TYR A 289 8.09 2.00 -5.68
C TYR A 289 7.78 2.77 -6.95
N LEU A 290 8.63 3.74 -7.28
CA LEU A 290 8.61 4.49 -8.54
C LEU A 290 9.83 4.11 -9.39
N ASN A 291 9.95 4.66 -10.58
CA ASN A 291 11.00 4.22 -11.52
C ASN A 291 12.43 4.39 -10.93
N ASN A 292 12.71 5.54 -10.32
CA ASN A 292 14.04 5.90 -9.79
C ASN A 292 14.06 6.18 -8.29
N SER A 293 12.90 6.08 -7.61
CA SER A 293 12.76 6.45 -6.20
C SER A 293 11.90 5.43 -5.46
N VAL A 294 12.28 5.14 -4.22
CA VAL A 294 11.49 4.32 -3.31
C VAL A 294 11.16 5.13 -2.07
N PHE A 295 9.89 5.14 -1.70
CA PHE A 295 9.40 5.74 -0.46
C PHE A 295 9.01 4.61 0.48
N HIS A 296 9.94 4.22 1.32
CA HIS A 296 9.77 3.07 2.20
C HIS A 296 8.73 3.31 3.30
N MET A 297 7.95 2.28 3.63
CA MET A 297 7.07 2.27 4.80
C MET A 297 7.89 2.39 6.08
N PHE A 298 8.98 1.63 6.19
CA PHE A 298 10.00 1.76 7.22
C PHE A 298 11.22 2.50 6.69
N HIS A 299 11.94 3.18 7.57
CA HIS A 299 13.21 3.79 7.18
C HIS A 299 14.17 2.74 6.61
N HIS A 300 14.99 3.12 5.61
CA HIS A 300 15.89 2.21 4.89
C HIS A 300 16.90 1.48 5.81
N ILE A 301 17.24 2.03 6.98
CA ILE A 301 18.07 1.34 7.98
C ILE A 301 17.39 0.04 8.47
N LEU A 302 16.05 0.01 8.53
CA LEU A 302 15.31 -1.20 8.82
C LEU A 302 15.13 -2.04 7.56
N SER A 303 14.49 -1.49 6.53
CA SER A 303 14.06 -2.25 5.36
C SER A 303 15.22 -2.81 4.52
N ASN A 304 16.33 -2.09 4.40
CA ASN A 304 17.50 -2.54 3.64
C ASN A 304 18.63 -3.05 4.56
N GLY A 305 18.50 -2.87 5.89
CA GLY A 305 19.45 -3.26 6.91
C GLY A 305 19.06 -4.55 7.62
N ILE A 306 18.76 -4.44 8.95
CA ILE A 306 18.57 -5.60 9.81
C ILE A 306 17.34 -6.46 9.41
N CYS A 307 16.32 -5.89 8.77
CA CYS A 307 15.17 -6.63 8.29
C CYS A 307 15.35 -7.20 6.88
N SER A 308 16.40 -6.83 6.13
CA SER A 308 16.69 -7.45 4.84
C SER A 308 17.56 -8.68 5.01
N LEU A 309 17.25 -9.77 4.31
CA LEU A 309 18.01 -11.03 4.35
C LEU A 309 19.29 -10.92 3.52
N ASN A 310 20.16 -9.96 3.91
CA ASN A 310 21.41 -9.64 3.22
C ASN A 310 22.37 -10.82 3.20
N GLN A 311 23.01 -11.05 2.05
CA GLN A 311 23.99 -12.11 1.88
C GLN A 311 25.14 -12.01 2.88
N GLY A 312 25.50 -13.15 3.47
CA GLY A 312 26.60 -13.28 4.41
C GLY A 312 26.28 -12.83 5.83
N GLU A 313 25.01 -12.58 6.13
CA GLU A 313 24.58 -12.08 7.43
C GLU A 313 23.56 -13.00 8.10
N ASP A 314 23.60 -13.07 9.44
CA ASP A 314 22.59 -13.74 10.23
C ASP A 314 21.37 -12.84 10.37
N ARG A 315 20.17 -13.45 10.28
CA ARG A 315 18.88 -12.73 10.38
C ARG A 315 17.86 -13.47 11.21
N LEU A 316 17.08 -12.69 11.97
CA LEU A 316 15.92 -13.23 12.67
C LEU A 316 14.76 -13.36 11.71
N THR A 317 14.16 -14.55 11.67
CA THR A 317 13.07 -14.85 10.74
C THR A 317 11.91 -15.56 11.45
N LYS A 318 10.78 -15.62 10.75
CA LYS A 318 9.70 -16.58 10.98
C LYS A 318 9.73 -17.54 9.81
N THR A 319 9.93 -18.81 10.11
CA THR A 319 10.05 -19.85 9.09
C THR A 319 8.77 -20.67 9.02
N VAL A 320 8.25 -20.80 7.81
CA VAL A 320 7.18 -21.73 7.48
C VAL A 320 7.79 -22.96 6.83
N ILE A 321 7.57 -24.11 7.43
CA ILE A 321 8.09 -25.42 6.98
C ILE A 321 6.93 -26.17 6.35
N MET A 322 7.12 -26.70 5.14
CA MET A 322 6.07 -27.39 4.38
C MET A 322 6.63 -28.66 3.73
N ASP A 323 6.03 -29.82 4.01
CA ASP A 323 6.34 -31.08 3.34
C ASP A 323 5.42 -31.23 2.12
N ILE A 324 5.99 -31.22 0.91
CA ILE A 324 5.26 -31.22 -0.37
C ILE A 324 5.39 -32.60 -1.01
N ASP A 325 4.28 -33.31 -1.22
CA ASP A 325 4.28 -34.61 -1.88
C ASP A 325 4.36 -34.52 -3.41
N SER A 326 4.37 -35.67 -4.10
CA SER A 326 4.46 -35.75 -5.56
C SER A 326 3.30 -35.10 -6.31
N ASP A 327 2.14 -34.99 -5.67
CA ASP A 327 0.92 -34.39 -6.22
C ASP A 327 0.73 -32.92 -5.82
N GLY A 328 1.70 -32.37 -5.06
CA GLY A 328 1.69 -30.98 -4.62
C GLY A 328 0.84 -30.71 -3.39
N TYR A 329 0.39 -31.76 -2.67
CA TYR A 329 -0.27 -31.58 -1.38
C TYR A 329 0.76 -31.23 -0.31
N ILE A 330 0.41 -30.26 0.53
CA ILE A 330 1.23 -29.80 1.63
C ILE A 330 0.80 -30.52 2.89
N HIS A 331 1.78 -31.13 3.56
CA HIS A 331 1.63 -31.85 4.81
C HIS A 331 2.54 -31.24 5.88
N ASN A 332 2.26 -31.52 7.15
CA ASN A 332 3.13 -31.20 8.28
C ASN A 332 3.61 -29.74 8.30
N THR A 333 2.70 -28.78 8.11
CA THR A 333 3.06 -27.37 8.17
C THR A 333 3.40 -26.96 9.59
N GLU A 334 4.59 -26.37 9.78
CA GLU A 334 5.04 -25.77 11.03
C GLU A 334 5.41 -24.31 10.82
N ILE A 335 5.16 -23.48 11.82
CA ILE A 335 5.55 -22.06 11.82
C ILE A 335 6.36 -21.80 13.08
N VAL A 336 7.62 -21.42 12.90
CA VAL A 336 8.55 -21.23 14.01
C VAL A 336 9.26 -19.88 13.93
N LYS A 337 9.64 -19.33 15.08
CA LYS A 337 10.65 -18.29 15.12
C LYS A 337 12.02 -18.93 14.89
N SER A 338 12.86 -18.29 14.10
CA SER A 338 14.14 -18.87 13.68
C SER A 338 15.23 -17.80 13.56
N VAL A 339 16.44 -18.29 13.44
CA VAL A 339 17.60 -17.53 13.00
C VAL A 339 18.24 -18.26 11.82
N ILE A 340 18.56 -17.55 10.77
CA ILE A 340 19.18 -18.08 9.55
C ILE A 340 20.51 -17.37 9.27
N HIS A 341 21.35 -17.99 8.43
CA HIS A 341 22.45 -17.35 7.73
C HIS A 341 22.10 -17.25 6.24
N SER A 342 22.07 -16.05 5.68
CA SER A 342 21.78 -15.86 4.24
C SER A 342 23.04 -16.09 3.42
N ASN A 343 23.17 -17.27 2.79
CA ASN A 343 24.38 -17.66 2.06
C ASN A 343 24.55 -16.89 0.76
N LYS A 344 23.46 -16.65 0.03
CA LYS A 344 23.52 -16.06 -1.31
C LYS A 344 22.31 -15.19 -1.60
N LYS A 345 22.54 -13.98 -2.11
CA LYS A 345 21.55 -13.22 -2.84
C LYS A 345 21.62 -13.62 -4.30
N MET A 346 20.55 -14.18 -4.84
CA MET A 346 20.43 -14.60 -6.24
C MET A 346 19.56 -13.62 -7.02
N THR A 347 19.78 -13.55 -8.33
CA THR A 347 18.92 -12.78 -9.24
C THR A 347 17.98 -13.70 -10.01
N TYR A 348 16.79 -13.19 -10.36
CA TYR A 348 15.88 -13.95 -11.23
C TYR A 348 16.54 -14.38 -12.54
N ASP A 349 17.30 -13.49 -13.17
CA ASP A 349 17.95 -13.75 -14.47
C ASP A 349 18.97 -14.88 -14.37
N ASP A 350 19.80 -14.90 -13.31
CA ASP A 350 20.80 -15.94 -13.10
C ASP A 350 20.14 -17.29 -12.79
N VAL A 351 19.09 -17.29 -11.96
CA VAL A 351 18.35 -18.52 -11.63
C VAL A 351 17.64 -19.07 -12.86
N ASP A 352 17.10 -18.21 -13.73
CA ASP A 352 16.52 -18.64 -15.02
C ASP A 352 17.55 -19.35 -15.90
N LEU A 353 18.81 -18.86 -15.95
CA LEU A 353 19.89 -19.56 -16.69
C LEU A 353 20.16 -20.97 -16.14
N VAL A 354 20.18 -21.11 -14.81
CA VAL A 354 20.36 -22.42 -14.14
C VAL A 354 19.19 -23.35 -14.47
N LEU A 355 17.95 -22.87 -14.36
CA LEU A 355 16.73 -23.67 -14.60
C LEU A 355 16.56 -24.08 -16.06
N ASP A 356 16.98 -23.21 -16.99
CA ASP A 356 17.00 -23.52 -18.43
C ASP A 356 18.11 -24.51 -18.82
N GLY A 357 19.05 -24.80 -17.92
CA GLY A 357 20.19 -25.67 -18.17
C GLY A 357 21.17 -25.14 -19.22
N LYS A 358 21.16 -23.82 -19.48
CA LYS A 358 22.00 -23.18 -20.49
C LYS A 358 23.38 -22.85 -19.97
N GLU A 359 23.44 -22.28 -18.77
CA GLU A 359 24.66 -21.79 -18.16
C GLU A 359 24.53 -21.81 -16.65
N ILE A 360 25.62 -22.05 -15.94
CA ILE A 360 25.69 -21.89 -14.49
C ILE A 360 26.49 -20.61 -14.21
N PRO A 361 25.84 -19.54 -13.76
CA PRO A 361 26.54 -18.29 -13.44
C PRO A 361 27.62 -18.48 -12.37
N GLU A 362 28.59 -17.60 -12.33
CA GLU A 362 29.68 -17.63 -11.34
C GLU A 362 29.11 -17.58 -9.91
N GLY A 363 29.58 -18.50 -9.06
CA GLY A 363 29.14 -18.62 -7.67
C GLY A 363 27.75 -19.23 -7.48
N TYR A 364 27.18 -19.92 -8.48
CA TYR A 364 25.91 -20.65 -8.36
C TYR A 364 26.10 -22.18 -8.33
N THR A 365 27.28 -22.69 -8.65
CA THR A 365 27.55 -24.13 -8.80
C THR A 365 27.17 -24.95 -7.57
N GLU A 366 27.39 -24.41 -6.38
CA GLU A 366 27.09 -25.07 -5.10
C GLU A 366 25.60 -25.07 -4.74
N TYR A 367 24.76 -24.28 -5.44
CA TYR A 367 23.33 -24.11 -5.16
C TYR A 367 22.43 -24.76 -6.22
N VAL A 368 22.99 -25.34 -7.27
CA VAL A 368 22.23 -25.89 -8.42
C VAL A 368 21.22 -26.95 -7.99
N ASN A 369 21.62 -27.82 -7.04
CA ASN A 369 20.74 -28.87 -6.55
C ASN A 369 19.53 -28.30 -5.80
N GLU A 370 19.75 -27.33 -4.92
CA GLU A 370 18.73 -26.65 -4.10
C GLU A 370 17.78 -25.85 -5.01
N ILE A 371 18.30 -25.12 -6.00
CA ILE A 371 17.49 -24.38 -6.98
C ILE A 371 16.56 -25.35 -7.74
N ASN A 372 17.10 -26.47 -8.24
CA ASN A 372 16.30 -27.46 -8.96
C ASN A 372 15.26 -28.13 -8.08
N LEU A 373 15.61 -28.44 -6.81
CA LEU A 373 14.69 -29.05 -5.87
C LEU A 373 13.56 -28.09 -5.48
N LEU A 374 13.86 -26.81 -5.24
CA LEU A 374 12.85 -25.76 -5.02
C LEU A 374 11.93 -25.59 -6.24
N ASN A 375 12.50 -25.59 -7.45
CA ASN A 375 11.71 -25.50 -8.68
C ASN A 375 10.77 -26.71 -8.82
N MET A 376 11.25 -27.92 -8.50
CA MET A 376 10.41 -29.12 -8.50
C MET A 376 9.26 -28.99 -7.49
N ALA A 377 9.51 -28.49 -6.29
CA ALA A 377 8.48 -28.22 -5.28
C ALA A 377 7.44 -27.21 -5.81
N ALA A 378 7.89 -26.10 -6.38
CA ALA A 378 7.02 -25.06 -6.96
C ALA A 378 6.15 -25.61 -8.11
N ILE A 379 6.72 -26.46 -8.99
CA ILE A 379 5.97 -27.12 -10.07
C ILE A 379 4.89 -28.04 -9.51
N ARG A 380 5.17 -28.81 -8.46
CA ARG A 380 4.17 -29.67 -7.80
C ARG A 380 3.02 -28.83 -7.22
N VAL A 381 3.34 -27.74 -6.50
CA VAL A 381 2.35 -26.81 -5.95
C VAL A 381 1.51 -26.17 -7.07
N ARG A 382 2.16 -25.69 -8.13
CA ARG A 382 1.49 -25.12 -9.30
C ARG A 382 0.47 -26.08 -9.88
N LYS A 383 0.88 -27.35 -10.17
CA LYS A 383 0.01 -28.38 -10.74
C LYS A 383 -1.26 -28.52 -9.91
N ARG A 384 -1.12 -28.63 -8.59
CA ARG A 384 -2.25 -28.73 -7.70
C ARG A 384 -3.16 -27.50 -7.71
N MET A 385 -2.57 -26.28 -7.71
CA MET A 385 -3.33 -25.05 -7.80
C MET A 385 -4.14 -24.98 -9.11
N GLU A 386 -3.55 -25.41 -10.22
CA GLU A 386 -4.22 -25.49 -11.53
C GLU A 386 -5.37 -26.52 -11.51
N GLU A 387 -5.20 -27.67 -10.84
CA GLU A 387 -6.27 -28.66 -10.66
C GLU A 387 -7.42 -28.11 -9.81
N ASN A 388 -7.13 -27.25 -8.84
CA ASN A 388 -8.12 -26.56 -8.01
C ASN A 388 -8.76 -25.32 -8.70
N GLY A 389 -8.44 -25.06 -9.97
CA GLY A 389 -9.06 -23.98 -10.76
C GLY A 389 -8.36 -22.64 -10.65
N SER A 390 -7.09 -22.60 -10.28
CA SER A 390 -6.30 -21.37 -10.32
C SER A 390 -6.31 -20.78 -11.72
N ILE A 391 -6.46 -19.47 -11.81
CA ILE A 391 -6.51 -18.68 -13.04
C ILE A 391 -5.28 -17.78 -13.07
N SER A 392 -4.47 -17.88 -14.12
CA SER A 392 -3.34 -16.99 -14.35
C SER A 392 -3.67 -16.03 -15.48
N PHE A 393 -3.76 -14.75 -15.20
CA PHE A 393 -3.95 -13.73 -16.24
C PHE A 393 -2.61 -13.34 -16.85
N ALA A 394 -2.58 -13.18 -18.17
CA ALA A 394 -1.39 -12.66 -18.84
C ALA A 394 -1.10 -11.23 -18.36
N SER A 395 0.03 -11.03 -17.73
CA SER A 395 0.54 -9.70 -17.41
C SER A 395 1.77 -9.44 -18.28
N ASN A 396 1.72 -8.42 -19.12
CA ASN A 396 2.90 -7.92 -19.79
C ASN A 396 3.47 -6.78 -18.94
N GLU A 397 4.30 -7.12 -17.99
CA GLU A 397 5.09 -6.11 -17.31
C GLU A 397 6.19 -5.60 -18.23
N LEU A 398 6.29 -4.29 -18.33
CA LEU A 398 7.33 -3.63 -19.10
C LEU A 398 8.50 -3.30 -18.16
N GLU A 399 9.62 -3.95 -18.37
CA GLU A 399 10.88 -3.51 -17.78
C GLU A 399 11.40 -2.30 -18.54
N LYS A 400 11.70 -1.24 -17.79
CA LYS A 400 12.23 0.01 -18.33
C LYS A 400 13.71 0.13 -17.99
N LYS A 401 14.55 0.38 -19.00
CA LYS A 401 15.97 0.68 -18.79
C LYS A 401 16.23 2.16 -18.91
N TYR A 402 16.95 2.69 -17.93
CA TYR A 402 17.31 4.10 -17.84
C TYR A 402 18.83 4.27 -17.95
N ASP A 403 19.29 5.40 -18.48
CA ASP A 403 20.69 5.80 -18.40
C ASP A 403 21.06 6.36 -17.02
N ASN A 404 22.33 6.74 -16.87
CA ASN A 404 22.85 7.30 -15.62
C ASN A 404 22.22 8.65 -15.24
N ASP A 405 21.60 9.33 -16.20
CA ASP A 405 20.91 10.61 -16.04
C ASP A 405 19.39 10.40 -15.77
N GLY A 406 18.93 9.15 -15.65
CA GLY A 406 17.53 8.81 -15.38
C GLY A 406 16.62 8.93 -16.62
N LYS A 407 17.17 9.00 -17.84
CA LYS A 407 16.40 9.06 -19.07
C LYS A 407 16.12 7.65 -19.58
N LEU A 408 14.88 7.39 -19.97
CA LEU A 408 14.46 6.11 -20.53
C LEU A 408 15.23 5.79 -21.84
N ILE A 409 15.99 4.69 -21.84
CA ILE A 409 16.72 4.19 -23.02
C ILE A 409 15.86 3.22 -23.81
N SER A 410 15.25 2.26 -23.13
CA SER A 410 14.46 1.21 -23.77
C SER A 410 13.45 0.62 -22.78
N TYR A 411 12.48 -0.07 -23.31
CA TYR A 411 11.58 -0.94 -22.55
C TYR A 411 11.48 -2.30 -23.24
N HIS A 412 11.38 -3.35 -22.42
CA HIS A 412 11.21 -4.72 -22.89
C HIS A 412 9.98 -5.31 -22.21
N CYS A 413 9.20 -6.10 -22.96
CA CYS A 413 8.22 -6.97 -22.34
C CYS A 413 8.98 -8.05 -21.56
N MET A 414 8.73 -8.15 -20.26
CA MET A 414 9.26 -9.26 -19.48
C MET A 414 8.58 -10.54 -19.94
N GLY A 415 9.39 -11.47 -20.45
CA GLY A 415 8.93 -12.81 -20.74
C GLY A 415 8.53 -13.58 -19.47
N GLU A 416 8.00 -14.79 -19.63
CA GLU A 416 7.82 -15.67 -18.48
C GLU A 416 9.20 -16.03 -17.90
N SER A 417 9.37 -15.80 -16.60
CA SER A 417 10.56 -16.18 -15.84
C SER A 417 10.23 -17.37 -14.94
N PRO A 418 10.84 -18.55 -15.16
CA PRO A 418 10.70 -19.71 -14.29
C PRO A 418 11.05 -19.37 -12.82
N ALA A 419 12.10 -18.60 -12.59
CA ALA A 419 12.52 -18.19 -11.27
C ALA A 419 11.47 -17.32 -10.54
N ARG A 420 10.84 -16.36 -11.26
CA ARG A 420 9.74 -15.58 -10.69
C ARG A 420 8.54 -16.46 -10.36
N LYS A 421 8.22 -17.42 -11.23
CA LYS A 421 7.14 -18.38 -11.00
C LYS A 421 7.43 -19.31 -9.81
N LEU A 422 8.69 -19.73 -9.66
CA LEU A 422 9.14 -20.52 -8.51
C LEU A 422 8.80 -19.80 -7.22
N ILE A 423 9.27 -18.55 -7.05
CA ILE A 423 9.02 -17.75 -5.86
C ILE A 423 7.53 -17.46 -5.69
N GLU A 424 6.82 -17.07 -6.76
CA GLU A 424 5.38 -16.80 -6.72
C GLU A 424 4.59 -17.96 -6.11
N TYR A 425 4.81 -19.19 -6.60
CA TYR A 425 4.06 -20.36 -6.11
C TYR A 425 4.42 -20.75 -4.68
N LEU A 426 5.69 -20.63 -4.29
CA LEU A 426 6.10 -20.90 -2.92
C LEU A 426 5.52 -19.85 -1.94
N MET A 427 5.50 -18.57 -2.33
CA MET A 427 4.91 -17.50 -1.51
C MET A 427 3.40 -17.66 -1.38
N ILE A 428 2.69 -18.01 -2.46
CA ILE A 428 1.24 -18.28 -2.38
C ILE A 428 0.98 -19.46 -1.45
N ALA A 429 1.72 -20.57 -1.59
CA ALA A 429 1.59 -21.73 -0.73
C ALA A 429 1.84 -21.37 0.75
N THR A 430 2.89 -20.62 1.02
CA THR A 430 3.23 -20.13 2.36
C THR A 430 2.11 -19.28 2.95
N ASN A 431 1.59 -18.33 2.16
CA ASN A 431 0.49 -17.47 2.60
C ASN A 431 -0.79 -18.24 2.87
N GLU A 432 -1.10 -19.25 2.06
CA GLU A 432 -2.26 -20.14 2.29
C GLU A 432 -2.11 -20.97 3.58
N GLU A 433 -0.93 -21.53 3.84
CA GLU A 433 -0.68 -22.31 5.05
C GLU A 433 -0.71 -21.43 6.32
N VAL A 434 -0.14 -20.22 6.27
CA VAL A 434 -0.25 -19.25 7.37
C VAL A 434 -1.70 -18.84 7.58
N ALA A 435 -2.48 -18.61 6.52
CA ALA A 435 -3.89 -18.29 6.63
C ALA A 435 -4.70 -19.43 7.27
N LYS A 436 -4.42 -20.70 6.91
CA LYS A 436 -5.02 -21.88 7.55
C LYS A 436 -4.66 -21.98 9.03
N TYR A 437 -3.38 -21.77 9.37
CA TYR A 437 -2.92 -21.74 10.76
C TYR A 437 -3.66 -20.70 11.59
N LEU A 438 -3.82 -19.49 11.06
CA LEU A 438 -4.55 -18.42 11.73
C LEU A 438 -6.05 -18.72 11.83
N LEU A 439 -6.65 -19.37 10.82
CA LEU A 439 -8.07 -19.75 10.81
C LEU A 439 -8.41 -20.73 11.94
N TYR A 440 -7.50 -21.64 12.25
CA TYR A 440 -7.68 -22.60 13.35
C TYR A 440 -7.18 -22.09 14.70
N SER A 441 -6.58 -20.87 14.73
CA SER A 441 -6.19 -20.19 15.96
C SER A 441 -7.43 -19.56 16.64
N PRO A 442 -7.48 -19.51 17.98
CA PRO A 442 -8.54 -18.78 18.69
C PRO A 442 -8.40 -17.25 18.59
N LEU A 443 -7.36 -16.74 17.98
CA LEU A 443 -7.10 -15.32 17.85
C LEU A 443 -7.76 -14.75 16.59
N PRO A 444 -8.32 -13.53 16.65
CA PRO A 444 -8.84 -12.88 15.46
C PRO A 444 -7.70 -12.56 14.49
N ALA A 445 -7.93 -12.79 13.21
CA ALA A 445 -6.97 -12.49 12.16
C ALA A 445 -7.64 -11.73 11.01
N VAL A 446 -6.83 -10.96 10.27
CA VAL A 446 -7.27 -10.26 9.07
C VAL A 446 -6.77 -11.01 7.86
N TYR A 447 -7.71 -11.42 7.00
CA TYR A 447 -7.43 -12.17 5.78
C TYR A 447 -7.57 -11.26 4.56
N ARG A 448 -6.72 -11.46 3.56
CA ARG A 448 -6.92 -10.89 2.23
C ARG A 448 -7.65 -11.92 1.38
N ILE A 449 -8.91 -11.68 1.11
CA ILE A 449 -9.76 -12.61 0.37
C ILE A 449 -10.04 -12.10 -1.04
N HIS A 450 -10.29 -13.04 -1.95
CA HIS A 450 -10.74 -12.77 -3.32
C HIS A 450 -12.01 -13.57 -3.58
N GLU A 451 -13.15 -12.89 -3.54
CA GLU A 451 -14.45 -13.50 -3.74
C GLU A 451 -14.68 -13.89 -5.20
N TYR A 452 -15.53 -14.89 -5.41
CA TYR A 452 -15.98 -15.21 -6.76
C TYR A 452 -16.68 -14.02 -7.42
N PRO A 453 -16.48 -13.82 -8.74
CA PRO A 453 -17.22 -12.79 -9.46
C PRO A 453 -18.72 -13.16 -9.54
N GLU A 454 -19.57 -12.17 -9.74
CA GLU A 454 -20.99 -12.41 -9.95
C GLU A 454 -21.23 -13.05 -11.30
N LEU A 455 -22.09 -14.09 -11.35
CA LEU A 455 -22.43 -14.80 -12.58
C LEU A 455 -22.90 -13.86 -13.70
N LYS A 456 -23.68 -12.82 -13.36
CA LYS A 456 -24.13 -11.79 -14.31
C LYS A 456 -22.95 -11.09 -14.97
N ARG A 457 -21.96 -10.65 -14.17
CA ARG A 457 -20.76 -9.94 -14.68
C ARG A 457 -19.91 -10.85 -15.56
N VAL A 458 -19.74 -12.12 -15.16
CA VAL A 458 -19.02 -13.10 -15.99
C VAL A 458 -19.71 -13.30 -17.34
N ASN A 459 -21.04 -13.40 -17.36
CA ASN A 459 -21.80 -13.52 -18.61
C ASN A 459 -21.75 -12.25 -19.48
N GLU A 460 -21.63 -11.07 -18.86
CA GLU A 460 -21.35 -9.80 -19.56
C GLU A 460 -19.96 -9.83 -20.21
N ALA A 461 -18.95 -10.35 -19.52
CA ALA A 461 -17.61 -10.55 -20.10
C ALA A 461 -17.65 -11.53 -21.28
N ILE A 462 -18.33 -12.67 -21.12
CA ILE A 462 -18.51 -13.66 -22.20
C ILE A 462 -19.21 -13.03 -23.41
N LYS A 463 -20.23 -12.20 -23.18
CA LYS A 463 -20.90 -11.48 -24.27
C LYS A 463 -19.94 -10.55 -25.00
N ALA A 464 -19.16 -9.74 -24.28
CA ALA A 464 -18.17 -8.85 -24.88
C ALA A 464 -17.09 -9.61 -25.67
N ILE A 465 -16.63 -10.75 -25.17
CA ILE A 465 -15.68 -11.64 -25.84
C ILE A 465 -16.32 -12.22 -27.12
N ASN A 466 -17.58 -12.62 -27.09
CA ASN A 466 -18.30 -13.13 -28.25
C ASN A 466 -18.55 -12.04 -29.32
N GLU A 467 -18.70 -10.78 -28.93
CA GLU A 467 -18.77 -9.64 -29.86
C GLU A 467 -17.45 -9.43 -30.64
N LEU A 468 -16.31 -9.91 -30.06
CA LEU A 468 -15.01 -9.97 -30.75
C LEU A 468 -14.84 -11.24 -31.62
N GLY A 469 -15.93 -11.96 -31.91
CA GLY A 469 -15.93 -13.10 -32.83
C GLY A 469 -15.68 -14.46 -32.17
N LYS A 470 -15.55 -14.53 -30.85
CA LYS A 470 -15.37 -15.82 -30.13
C LYS A 470 -16.74 -16.48 -29.89
N ARG A 471 -16.74 -17.78 -29.56
CA ARG A 471 -17.98 -18.57 -29.37
C ARG A 471 -17.95 -19.29 -28.03
N ILE A 472 -18.15 -18.55 -26.94
CA ILE A 472 -18.23 -19.07 -25.58
C ILE A 472 -19.70 -19.09 -25.15
N ARG A 473 -20.15 -20.22 -24.58
CA ARG A 473 -21.51 -20.32 -24.04
C ARG A 473 -21.57 -19.60 -22.69
N PRO A 474 -22.64 -18.82 -22.43
CA PRO A 474 -22.89 -18.25 -21.11
C PRO A 474 -22.95 -19.33 -20.03
N LEU A 475 -22.42 -19.02 -18.87
CA LEU A 475 -22.49 -19.92 -17.70
C LEU A 475 -23.90 -19.88 -17.10
N ARG A 476 -24.37 -21.02 -16.60
CA ARG A 476 -25.66 -21.14 -15.88
C ARG A 476 -25.47 -20.92 -14.39
N GLU A 477 -24.31 -21.31 -13.87
CA GLU A 477 -23.93 -21.24 -12.47
C GLU A 477 -22.40 -21.04 -12.37
N LEU A 478 -21.96 -20.48 -11.25
CA LEU A 478 -20.56 -20.20 -10.96
C LEU A 478 -20.28 -20.58 -9.50
N ASP A 479 -20.25 -21.87 -9.25
CA ASP A 479 -20.07 -22.49 -7.93
C ASP A 479 -18.61 -22.85 -7.63
N ASN A 480 -17.76 -22.81 -8.66
CA ASN A 480 -16.32 -23.06 -8.50
C ASN A 480 -15.47 -22.32 -9.55
N PRO A 481 -14.15 -22.10 -9.31
CA PRO A 481 -13.27 -21.38 -10.22
C PRO A 481 -12.96 -22.14 -11.51
N ILE A 482 -13.16 -23.47 -11.56
CA ILE A 482 -12.84 -24.32 -12.73
C ILE A 482 -13.61 -23.87 -13.97
N ALA A 483 -14.84 -23.35 -13.81
CA ALA A 483 -15.63 -22.87 -14.94
C ALA A 483 -14.93 -21.67 -15.64
N LEU A 484 -14.38 -20.74 -14.88
CA LEU A 484 -13.62 -19.60 -15.40
C LEU A 484 -12.28 -20.03 -15.98
N GLN A 485 -11.58 -20.95 -15.34
CA GLN A 485 -10.33 -21.52 -15.83
C GLN A 485 -10.53 -22.19 -17.21
N LYS A 486 -11.64 -22.92 -17.41
CA LYS A 486 -11.97 -23.50 -18.71
C LYS A 486 -12.16 -22.44 -19.78
N ILE A 487 -12.83 -21.34 -19.47
CA ILE A 487 -12.98 -20.22 -20.40
C ILE A 487 -11.62 -19.65 -20.76
N GLN A 488 -10.75 -19.43 -19.78
CA GLN A 488 -9.40 -18.92 -20.01
C GLN A 488 -8.59 -19.86 -20.91
N LYS A 489 -8.61 -21.17 -20.63
CA LYS A 489 -7.91 -22.19 -21.45
C LYS A 489 -8.42 -22.23 -22.89
N MET A 490 -9.71 -21.99 -23.14
CA MET A 490 -10.27 -21.91 -24.49
C MET A 490 -9.77 -20.69 -25.27
N LEU A 491 -9.33 -19.65 -24.58
CA LEU A 491 -8.85 -18.40 -25.17
C LEU A 491 -7.32 -18.32 -25.26
N GLN A 492 -6.60 -19.19 -24.55
CA GLN A 492 -5.15 -19.11 -24.36
C GLN A 492 -4.35 -19.12 -25.65
N ASP A 493 -4.78 -19.90 -26.65
CA ASP A 493 -4.10 -20.03 -27.93
C ASP A 493 -4.55 -19.00 -28.99
N ASP A 494 -5.36 -18.02 -28.58
CA ASP A 494 -5.91 -17.00 -29.47
C ASP A 494 -4.92 -15.84 -29.64
N GLU A 495 -4.79 -15.32 -30.86
CA GLU A 495 -3.92 -14.18 -31.17
C GLU A 495 -4.27 -12.93 -30.34
N ASP A 496 -5.55 -12.76 -29.98
CA ASP A 496 -6.06 -11.65 -29.16
C ASP A 496 -6.07 -11.97 -27.66
N TYR A 497 -5.42 -13.05 -27.20
CA TYR A 497 -5.51 -13.54 -25.81
C TYR A 497 -5.30 -12.45 -24.76
N GLN A 498 -4.38 -11.52 -24.98
CA GLN A 498 -4.11 -10.42 -24.03
C GLN A 498 -5.32 -9.51 -23.83
N ILE A 499 -6.02 -9.16 -24.92
CA ILE A 499 -7.23 -8.34 -24.87
C ILE A 499 -8.35 -9.13 -24.18
N LEU A 500 -8.54 -10.38 -24.57
CA LEU A 500 -9.57 -11.27 -24.05
C LEU A 500 -9.37 -11.55 -22.55
N SER A 501 -8.13 -11.80 -22.14
CA SER A 501 -7.72 -11.96 -20.75
C SER A 501 -7.99 -10.70 -19.92
N THR A 502 -7.69 -9.51 -20.47
CA THR A 502 -7.97 -8.23 -19.82
C THR A 502 -9.47 -8.01 -19.64
N ILE A 503 -10.29 -8.41 -20.61
CA ILE A 503 -11.76 -8.35 -20.49
C ILE A 503 -12.21 -9.23 -19.33
N LEU A 504 -11.77 -10.49 -19.25
CA LEU A 504 -12.11 -11.37 -18.12
C LEU A 504 -11.69 -10.77 -16.79
N LEU A 505 -10.46 -10.27 -16.69
CA LEU A 505 -9.93 -9.68 -15.45
C LEU A 505 -10.78 -8.50 -14.95
N ARG A 506 -11.29 -7.64 -15.83
CA ARG A 506 -12.12 -6.47 -15.46
C ARG A 506 -13.45 -6.86 -14.79
N PHE A 507 -13.95 -8.04 -15.03
CA PHE A 507 -15.19 -8.52 -14.44
C PHE A 507 -14.96 -9.33 -13.14
N MET A 508 -13.71 -9.62 -12.78
CA MET A 508 -13.37 -10.21 -11.49
C MET A 508 -13.62 -9.20 -10.36
N LYS A 509 -13.97 -9.70 -9.18
CA LYS A 509 -14.00 -8.86 -7.98
C LYS A 509 -12.58 -8.46 -7.59
N ARG A 510 -12.44 -7.33 -6.92
CA ARG A 510 -11.15 -6.95 -6.31
C ARG A 510 -10.95 -7.71 -5.02
N ALA A 511 -9.70 -8.05 -4.73
CA ALA A 511 -9.35 -8.58 -3.41
C ALA A 511 -9.67 -7.53 -2.32
N ARG A 512 -10.13 -8.01 -1.15
CA ARG A 512 -10.45 -7.16 0.00
C ARG A 512 -9.97 -7.79 1.29
N TYR A 513 -9.87 -7.00 2.33
CA TYR A 513 -9.61 -7.52 3.67
C TYR A 513 -10.92 -7.92 4.35
N SER A 514 -10.86 -9.00 5.14
CA SER A 514 -11.97 -9.52 5.94
C SER A 514 -11.43 -10.14 7.22
N VAL A 515 -12.24 -10.20 8.24
CA VAL A 515 -12.03 -10.94 9.48
C VAL A 515 -12.85 -12.20 9.48
#